data_0c93ea34797ab627ef1c083191c03548
#
_entry.id   0c93ea34797ab627ef1c083191c03548
#
_cell.length_a   1.000
_cell.length_b   1.000
_cell.length_c   1.000
_cell.angle_alpha   90.00
_cell.angle_beta   90.00
_cell.angle_gamma   90.00
#
_symmetry.space_group_name_H-M   'P 1'
#
loop_
_entity.id
_entity.type
_entity.pdbx_description
1 polymer ?
#
loop_
_entity_poly.entity_id
_entity_poly.type
_entity_poly.pdbx_seq_one_letter_code
_entity_poly.pdbx_strand_id
1 'polypeptide(L)'
;MTNHSDFWASFVFIIFFALTILIGSSIQQIRALFGNRVATNNSLEEWGLGGRHFGPWITWFLIGGDFYTAYTVIALPALVYAKGAFGFFAMPYTIIVYPFIFFVMPKLWQIARDNGYSTAADIVRARFNSRSLEIIVAITGIAAVIPYMALQLVGIRDVVETLGLPAEASLIIAFLALAAYTWLGGLHAPALTAFIKDVMIYITVLVAVTLIPLHIHGGYTALFPSTANTHTVLKTGQALPFATLALSSALAAFLYPHTFTGVLASRSADTIRQNAVFLPIYTILLGLISMLGFMAHAVGINTPKHGLIVPLLFLKVFPSWFAGFCLASVAVGALIPAAVMAIGAANLVTQNILPPIKNQANMIRTTKLAAFLTKLGALLCILCLTTKFALNFQLLGCVVILQTFPAVIMGLMHLRLSKEAILSGWVIGSVIGVGLTLADGLKPFHFLHLGIISGNISTALFSMVLNCIIVLLISWIRPGHLPENKNPHPHIQEETTSFPLAEPYM
;
A
#
# COMPACT_ATOMS: atom_id res chain seq x y z
N MET A 1 16.06 8.85 31.20
CA MET A 1 16.29 7.64 30.38
C MET A 1 17.67 7.75 29.78
N THR A 2 18.59 6.90 30.24
CA THR A 2 20.01 6.93 29.90
C THR A 2 20.18 6.65 28.40
N ASN A 3 20.86 7.57 27.70
CA ASN A 3 21.24 7.48 26.26
C ASN A 3 22.30 6.39 25.98
N HIS A 4 22.09 5.19 26.48
CA HIS A 4 22.88 4.05 26.00
C HIS A 4 22.14 3.49 24.77
N SER A 5 22.61 3.90 23.58
CA SER A 5 22.31 3.16 22.35
C SER A 5 22.66 1.69 22.63
N ASP A 6 21.68 0.81 22.55
CA ASP A 6 21.94 -0.61 22.69
C ASP A 6 22.80 -1.05 21.49
N PHE A 7 24.11 -1.19 21.71
CA PHE A 7 25.07 -1.48 20.67
C PHE A 7 24.70 -2.72 19.85
N TRP A 8 24.29 -3.80 20.52
CA TRP A 8 23.94 -5.04 19.83
C TRP A 8 22.65 -4.91 19.02
N ALA A 9 21.65 -4.19 19.53
CA ALA A 9 20.42 -3.93 18.78
C ALA A 9 20.72 -3.10 17.53
N SER A 10 21.50 -2.02 17.67
CA SER A 10 21.91 -1.17 16.55
C SER A 10 22.75 -1.94 15.51
N PHE A 11 23.68 -2.75 15.96
CA PHE A 11 24.57 -3.54 15.10
C PHE A 11 23.77 -4.54 14.25
N VAL A 12 22.90 -5.34 14.88
CA VAL A 12 22.05 -6.30 14.17
C VAL A 12 21.06 -5.60 13.23
N PHE A 13 20.47 -4.50 13.68
CA PHE A 13 19.60 -3.67 12.84
C PHE A 13 20.32 -3.23 11.55
N ILE A 14 21.51 -2.66 11.69
CA ILE A 14 22.30 -2.18 10.55
C ILE A 14 22.63 -3.31 9.58
N ILE A 15 23.02 -4.48 10.09
CA ILE A 15 23.34 -5.65 9.25
C ILE A 15 22.12 -6.04 8.39
N PHE A 16 20.97 -6.31 8.99
CA PHE A 16 19.80 -6.78 8.24
C PHE A 16 19.24 -5.72 7.32
N PHE A 17 19.21 -4.47 7.76
CA PHE A 17 18.72 -3.34 6.96
C PHE A 17 19.63 -3.07 5.75
N ALA A 18 20.95 -2.99 5.97
CA ALA A 18 21.94 -2.80 4.91
C ALA A 18 21.98 -4.00 3.96
N LEU A 19 21.93 -5.23 4.47
CA LEU A 19 21.88 -6.44 3.64
C LEU A 19 20.68 -6.43 2.69
N THR A 20 19.50 -6.02 3.17
CA THR A 20 18.30 -5.90 2.33
C THR A 20 18.49 -4.87 1.22
N ILE A 21 19.08 -3.71 1.53
CA ILE A 21 19.38 -2.67 0.54
C ILE A 21 20.40 -3.18 -0.47
N LEU A 22 21.45 -3.86 -0.04
CA LEU A 22 22.50 -4.41 -0.90
C LEU A 22 21.93 -5.48 -1.83
N ILE A 23 21.14 -6.43 -1.34
CA ILE A 23 20.49 -7.45 -2.16
C ILE A 23 19.59 -6.80 -3.20
N GLY A 24 18.75 -5.85 -2.80
CA GLY A 24 17.86 -5.16 -3.73
C GLY A 24 18.60 -4.33 -4.78
N SER A 25 19.67 -3.64 -4.40
CA SER A 25 20.47 -2.84 -5.34
C SER A 25 21.32 -3.70 -6.31
N SER A 26 21.73 -4.91 -5.88
CA SER A 26 22.53 -5.84 -6.66
C SER A 26 21.72 -6.82 -7.50
N ILE A 27 20.41 -6.66 -7.58
CA ILE A 27 19.48 -7.60 -8.23
C ILE A 27 19.87 -7.90 -9.69
N GLN A 28 20.38 -6.92 -10.43
CA GLN A 28 20.81 -7.10 -11.82
C GLN A 28 22.04 -8.02 -11.91
N GLN A 29 22.99 -7.90 -11.00
CA GLN A 29 24.17 -8.74 -10.92
C GLN A 29 23.78 -10.17 -10.50
N ILE A 30 22.87 -10.29 -9.54
CA ILE A 30 22.36 -11.60 -9.09
C ILE A 30 21.66 -12.33 -10.23
N ARG A 31 20.79 -11.66 -11.00
CA ARG A 31 20.12 -12.25 -12.18
C ARG A 31 21.10 -12.68 -13.26
N ALA A 32 22.17 -11.92 -13.47
CA ALA A 32 23.23 -12.28 -14.42
C ALA A 32 23.97 -13.56 -14.03
N LEU A 33 24.23 -13.78 -12.74
CA LEU A 33 24.87 -14.99 -12.23
C LEU A 33 24.03 -16.26 -12.41
N PHE A 34 22.70 -16.16 -12.38
CA PHE A 34 21.77 -17.28 -12.58
C PHE A 34 21.41 -17.53 -14.04
N GLY A 35 22.17 -16.99 -15.01
CA GLY A 35 22.03 -17.30 -16.45
C GLY A 35 20.76 -16.77 -17.12
N ASN A 36 19.93 -16.05 -16.42
CA ASN A 36 18.84 -15.30 -17.03
C ASN A 36 19.46 -14.17 -17.86
N ARG A 37 19.26 -14.19 -19.21
CA ARG A 37 19.65 -13.07 -20.05
C ARG A 37 19.20 -11.81 -19.37
N VAL A 38 20.17 -10.96 -19.00
CA VAL A 38 19.92 -9.68 -18.36
C VAL A 38 19.09 -8.88 -19.36
N ALA A 39 17.77 -8.94 -19.23
CA ALA A 39 16.95 -7.88 -19.74
C ALA A 39 17.45 -6.64 -18.97
N THR A 40 18.33 -5.89 -19.63
CA THR A 40 18.87 -4.67 -19.06
C THR A 40 17.65 -3.84 -18.66
N ASN A 41 17.67 -3.20 -17.47
CA ASN A 41 16.61 -2.24 -17.05
C ASN A 41 16.47 -1.06 -18.04
N ASN A 42 16.54 -1.35 -19.33
CA ASN A 42 16.59 -0.39 -20.41
C ASN A 42 15.20 -0.11 -21.02
N SER A 43 14.17 -0.80 -20.51
CA SER A 43 12.78 -0.46 -20.86
C SER A 43 12.03 0.00 -19.61
N LEU A 44 11.05 0.89 -19.81
CA LEU A 44 10.17 1.33 -18.73
C LEU A 44 9.34 0.17 -18.18
N GLU A 45 8.93 -0.75 -19.04
CA GLU A 45 8.17 -1.95 -18.66
C GLU A 45 8.98 -2.84 -17.70
N GLU A 46 10.28 -3.01 -17.97
CA GLU A 46 11.16 -3.78 -17.10
C GLU A 46 11.41 -3.07 -15.77
N TRP A 47 11.71 -1.76 -15.80
CA TRP A 47 11.95 -1.01 -14.57
C TRP A 47 10.70 -0.79 -13.73
N GLY A 48 9.56 -0.48 -14.36
CA GLY A 48 8.33 -0.06 -13.69
C GLY A 48 7.31 -1.17 -13.46
N LEU A 49 7.35 -2.27 -14.23
CA LEU A 49 6.42 -3.40 -14.14
C LEU A 49 7.12 -4.76 -14.06
N GLY A 50 8.45 -4.79 -13.92
CA GLY A 50 9.21 -6.05 -13.84
C GLY A 50 9.04 -6.95 -15.05
N GLY A 51 8.77 -6.38 -16.25
CA GLY A 51 8.54 -7.10 -17.49
C GLY A 51 7.24 -7.92 -17.52
N ARG A 52 6.36 -7.79 -16.52
CA ARG A 52 5.11 -8.57 -16.37
C ARG A 52 5.32 -10.08 -16.33
N HIS A 53 6.40 -10.51 -15.70
CA HIS A 53 6.79 -11.93 -15.65
C HIS A 53 6.69 -12.55 -14.25
N PHE A 54 6.15 -11.84 -13.25
CA PHE A 54 6.11 -12.33 -11.89
C PHE A 54 5.15 -13.51 -11.75
N GLY A 55 5.72 -14.66 -11.37
CA GLY A 55 4.97 -15.88 -11.09
C GLY A 55 4.22 -15.82 -9.76
N PRO A 56 3.42 -16.86 -9.40
CA PRO A 56 2.54 -16.85 -8.24
C PRO A 56 3.25 -16.51 -6.92
N TRP A 57 4.45 -17.03 -6.68
CA TRP A 57 5.21 -16.79 -5.46
C TRP A 57 5.68 -15.34 -5.33
N ILE A 58 6.32 -14.80 -6.38
CA ILE A 58 6.77 -13.39 -6.35
C ILE A 58 5.58 -12.45 -6.23
N THR A 59 4.51 -12.72 -6.97
CA THR A 59 3.28 -11.93 -6.91
C THR A 59 2.64 -11.98 -5.52
N TRP A 60 2.64 -13.17 -4.86
CA TRP A 60 2.09 -13.33 -3.53
C TRP A 60 2.84 -12.53 -2.48
N PHE A 61 4.17 -12.55 -2.51
CA PHE A 61 5.00 -11.73 -1.62
C PHE A 61 4.93 -10.23 -1.97
N LEU A 62 4.79 -9.87 -3.24
CA LEU A 62 4.72 -8.48 -3.66
C LEU A 62 3.37 -7.85 -3.32
N ILE A 63 2.26 -8.49 -3.69
CA ILE A 63 0.89 -7.99 -3.42
C ILE A 63 0.53 -8.20 -1.94
N GLY A 64 0.76 -9.39 -1.40
CA GLY A 64 0.51 -9.69 0.01
C GLY A 64 1.42 -8.88 0.92
N GLY A 65 2.67 -8.71 0.52
CA GLY A 65 3.63 -7.88 1.23
C GLY A 65 3.26 -6.40 1.34
N ASP A 66 2.39 -5.90 0.48
CA ASP A 66 1.81 -4.55 0.62
C ASP A 66 0.89 -4.42 1.85
N PHE A 67 0.46 -5.54 2.45
CA PHE A 67 -0.27 -5.52 3.73
C PHE A 67 0.67 -5.43 4.94
N TYR A 68 1.96 -5.76 4.80
CA TYR A 68 2.96 -5.68 5.88
C TYR A 68 3.89 -4.50 5.68
N THR A 69 3.45 -3.36 6.17
CA THR A 69 4.11 -2.07 6.04
C THR A 69 4.24 -1.39 7.41
N ALA A 70 4.77 -0.19 7.48
CA ALA A 70 4.70 0.62 8.70
C ALA A 70 3.25 0.86 9.18
N TYR A 71 2.28 0.84 8.25
CA TYR A 71 0.87 0.89 8.60
C TYR A 71 0.47 -0.26 9.54
N THR A 72 0.84 -1.50 9.18
CA THR A 72 0.42 -2.68 9.93
C THR A 72 1.26 -2.93 11.16
N VAL A 73 2.59 -2.72 11.08
CA VAL A 73 3.49 -3.12 12.17
C VAL A 73 3.68 -2.01 13.22
N ILE A 74 3.51 -0.75 12.84
CA ILE A 74 3.63 0.39 13.76
C ILE A 74 2.28 1.06 14.03
N ALA A 75 1.58 1.48 12.95
CA ALA A 75 0.45 2.37 13.12
C ALA A 75 -0.80 1.67 13.68
N LEU A 76 -1.07 0.40 13.30
CA LEU A 76 -2.19 -0.35 13.86
C LEU A 76 -1.99 -0.73 15.34
N PRO A 77 -0.86 -1.31 15.77
CA PRO A 77 -0.63 -1.53 17.20
C PRO A 77 -0.68 -0.24 18.02
N ALA A 78 -0.17 0.87 17.48
CA ALA A 78 -0.28 2.18 18.11
C ALA A 78 -1.74 2.63 18.28
N LEU A 79 -2.59 2.34 17.30
CA LEU A 79 -4.03 2.62 17.38
C LEU A 79 -4.72 1.68 18.36
N VAL A 80 -4.38 0.39 18.38
CA VAL A 80 -4.88 -0.57 19.39
C VAL A 80 -4.45 -0.14 20.80
N TYR A 81 -3.19 0.26 20.98
CA TYR A 81 -2.70 0.82 22.24
C TYR A 81 -3.54 2.02 22.69
N ALA A 82 -3.88 2.95 21.78
CA ALA A 82 -4.58 4.18 22.13
C ALA A 82 -6.12 4.04 22.21
N LYS A 83 -6.72 3.14 21.43
CA LYS A 83 -8.18 3.03 21.26
C LYS A 83 -8.73 1.60 21.39
N GLY A 84 -7.90 0.63 21.75
CA GLY A 84 -8.28 -0.76 21.96
C GLY A 84 -8.84 -1.44 20.73
N ALA A 85 -9.95 -2.16 20.88
CA ALA A 85 -10.61 -2.96 19.83
C ALA A 85 -10.88 -2.20 18.53
N PHE A 86 -10.99 -0.88 18.58
CA PHE A 86 -11.19 -0.06 17.39
C PHE A 86 -10.06 -0.23 16.35
N GLY A 87 -8.82 -0.47 16.80
CA GLY A 87 -7.68 -0.70 15.90
C GLY A 87 -7.81 -1.97 15.05
N PHE A 88 -8.65 -2.93 15.44
CA PHE A 88 -8.88 -4.15 14.65
C PHE A 88 -9.75 -3.96 13.40
N PHE A 89 -10.17 -2.74 13.06
CA PHE A 89 -10.87 -2.45 11.80
C PHE A 89 -10.10 -2.93 10.56
N ALA A 90 -8.79 -3.09 10.69
CA ALA A 90 -7.94 -3.57 9.63
C ALA A 90 -8.20 -5.03 9.23
N MET A 91 -8.74 -5.87 10.12
CA MET A 91 -9.08 -7.26 9.78
C MET A 91 -10.28 -7.34 8.81
N PRO A 92 -11.48 -6.81 9.12
CA PRO A 92 -12.57 -6.82 8.15
C PRO A 92 -12.22 -6.04 6.88
N TYR A 93 -11.41 -4.99 6.96
CA TYR A 93 -10.92 -4.29 5.79
C TYR A 93 -10.21 -5.24 4.81
N THR A 94 -9.24 -6.01 5.27
CA THR A 94 -8.49 -6.93 4.39
C THR A 94 -9.37 -8.06 3.86
N ILE A 95 -10.28 -8.60 4.67
CA ILE A 95 -11.23 -9.64 4.24
C ILE A 95 -12.11 -9.13 3.08
N ILE A 96 -12.60 -7.90 3.16
CA ILE A 96 -13.42 -7.30 2.10
C ILE A 96 -12.63 -7.09 0.81
N VAL A 97 -11.32 -6.80 0.88
CA VAL A 97 -10.45 -6.58 -0.29
C VAL A 97 -10.31 -7.83 -1.16
N TYR A 98 -10.21 -9.03 -0.58
CA TYR A 98 -9.86 -10.24 -1.34
C TYR A 98 -10.86 -10.61 -2.44
N PRO A 99 -12.18 -10.54 -2.25
CA PRO A 99 -13.13 -10.71 -3.34
C PRO A 99 -12.93 -9.73 -4.49
N PHE A 100 -12.59 -8.47 -4.21
CA PHE A 100 -12.27 -7.48 -5.26
C PHE A 100 -11.02 -7.88 -6.04
N ILE A 101 -9.97 -8.32 -5.35
CA ILE A 101 -8.75 -8.81 -6.01
C ILE A 101 -9.09 -10.03 -6.89
N PHE A 102 -9.94 -10.93 -6.41
CA PHE A 102 -10.30 -12.14 -7.16
C PHE A 102 -11.15 -11.87 -8.42
N PHE A 103 -12.15 -10.99 -8.33
CA PHE A 103 -13.11 -10.77 -9.41
C PHE A 103 -12.77 -9.59 -10.32
N VAL A 104 -12.21 -8.51 -9.78
CA VAL A 104 -12.02 -7.24 -10.50
C VAL A 104 -10.61 -7.14 -11.09
N MET A 105 -9.58 -7.46 -10.33
CA MET A 105 -8.20 -7.29 -10.77
C MET A 105 -7.80 -8.15 -11.98
N PRO A 106 -8.25 -9.41 -12.15
CA PRO A 106 -7.97 -10.18 -13.35
C PRO A 106 -8.53 -9.54 -14.62
N LYS A 107 -9.72 -8.93 -14.55
CA LYS A 107 -10.33 -8.21 -15.68
C LYS A 107 -9.52 -6.96 -16.05
N LEU A 108 -9.11 -6.18 -15.05
CA LEU A 108 -8.24 -5.01 -15.25
C LEU A 108 -6.89 -5.42 -15.85
N TRP A 109 -6.32 -6.51 -15.35
CA TRP A 109 -5.08 -7.08 -15.87
C TRP A 109 -5.20 -7.48 -17.34
N GLN A 110 -6.29 -8.19 -17.72
CA GLN A 110 -6.55 -8.58 -19.11
C GLN A 110 -6.64 -7.36 -20.02
N ILE A 111 -7.49 -6.38 -19.65
CA ILE A 111 -7.64 -5.13 -20.43
C ILE A 111 -6.28 -4.43 -20.59
N ALA A 112 -5.50 -4.34 -19.53
CA ALA A 112 -4.20 -3.70 -19.56
C ALA A 112 -3.19 -4.48 -20.42
N ARG A 113 -3.20 -5.81 -20.34
CA ARG A 113 -2.31 -6.69 -21.11
C ARG A 113 -2.60 -6.62 -22.59
N ASP A 114 -3.88 -6.76 -22.97
CA ASP A 114 -4.32 -6.81 -24.37
C ASP A 114 -4.09 -5.48 -25.11
N ASN A 115 -4.08 -4.37 -24.38
CA ASN A 115 -3.92 -3.02 -24.95
C ASN A 115 -2.57 -2.37 -24.62
N GLY A 116 -1.66 -3.04 -23.92
CA GLY A 116 -0.36 -2.49 -23.56
C GLY A 116 -0.42 -1.38 -22.49
N TYR A 117 -1.50 -1.30 -21.71
CA TYR A 117 -1.65 -0.27 -20.67
C TYR A 117 -0.80 -0.57 -19.46
N SER A 118 -0.24 0.47 -18.86
CA SER A 118 0.68 0.37 -17.72
C SER A 118 0.09 0.93 -16.43
N THR A 119 -1.02 1.65 -16.50
CA THR A 119 -1.64 2.34 -15.36
C THR A 119 -3.17 2.27 -15.42
N ALA A 120 -3.83 2.55 -14.28
CA ALA A 120 -5.28 2.69 -14.23
C ALA A 120 -5.76 3.91 -15.06
N ALA A 121 -4.94 4.95 -15.18
CA ALA A 121 -5.25 6.14 -15.96
C ALA A 121 -5.34 5.86 -17.47
N ASP A 122 -4.51 4.93 -17.99
CA ASP A 122 -4.59 4.47 -19.38
C ASP A 122 -5.94 3.82 -19.67
N ILE A 123 -6.41 2.95 -18.77
CA ILE A 123 -7.72 2.28 -18.89
C ILE A 123 -8.85 3.30 -18.90
N VAL A 124 -8.80 4.30 -18.01
CA VAL A 124 -9.82 5.37 -17.95
C VAL A 124 -9.80 6.22 -19.21
N ARG A 125 -8.62 6.57 -19.75
CA ARG A 125 -8.49 7.27 -21.02
C ARG A 125 -9.15 6.51 -22.17
N ALA A 126 -8.84 5.23 -22.26
CA ALA A 126 -9.40 4.38 -23.33
C ALA A 126 -10.92 4.24 -23.18
N ARG A 127 -11.42 4.06 -21.95
CA ARG A 127 -12.86 3.87 -21.66
C ARG A 127 -13.70 5.10 -21.99
N PHE A 128 -13.21 6.29 -21.66
CA PHE A 128 -13.96 7.55 -21.80
C PHE A 128 -13.47 8.43 -22.96
N ASN A 129 -12.46 8.00 -23.70
CA ASN A 129 -11.78 8.77 -24.76
C ASN A 129 -11.46 10.21 -24.27
N SER A 130 -10.88 10.35 -23.08
CA SER A 130 -10.68 11.63 -22.41
C SER A 130 -9.31 11.77 -21.79
N ARG A 131 -8.49 12.66 -22.37
CA ARG A 131 -7.18 13.03 -21.82
C ARG A 131 -7.30 13.73 -20.45
N SER A 132 -8.35 14.52 -20.25
CA SER A 132 -8.59 15.21 -18.98
C SER A 132 -8.82 14.21 -17.84
N LEU A 133 -9.64 13.17 -18.06
CA LEU A 133 -9.87 12.14 -17.06
C LEU A 133 -8.61 11.31 -16.77
N GLU A 134 -7.82 11.01 -17.79
CA GLU A 134 -6.51 10.36 -17.62
C GLU A 134 -5.60 11.14 -16.68
N ILE A 135 -5.42 12.44 -16.94
CA ILE A 135 -4.56 13.33 -16.13
C ILE A 135 -5.11 13.43 -14.71
N ILE A 136 -6.42 13.57 -14.54
CA ILE A 136 -7.06 13.67 -13.24
C ILE A 136 -6.84 12.40 -12.40
N VAL A 137 -7.05 11.22 -13.00
CA VAL A 137 -6.81 9.94 -12.32
C VAL A 137 -5.34 9.80 -11.94
N ALA A 138 -4.42 10.19 -12.83
CA ALA A 138 -3.00 10.15 -12.56
C ALA A 138 -2.59 11.08 -11.42
N ILE A 139 -3.04 12.34 -11.42
CA ILE A 139 -2.76 13.31 -10.35
C ILE A 139 -3.35 12.83 -9.03
N THR A 140 -4.58 12.31 -9.04
CA THR A 140 -5.26 11.78 -7.87
C THR A 140 -4.48 10.61 -7.26
N GLY A 141 -4.00 9.68 -8.10
CA GLY A 141 -3.17 8.56 -7.66
C GLY A 141 -1.86 9.01 -7.01
N ILE A 142 -1.17 9.99 -7.61
CA ILE A 142 0.07 10.54 -7.06
C ILE A 142 -0.20 11.26 -5.73
N ALA A 143 -1.23 12.10 -5.68
CA ALA A 143 -1.60 12.85 -4.47
C ALA A 143 -1.98 11.91 -3.30
N ALA A 144 -2.61 10.78 -3.60
CA ALA A 144 -2.99 9.80 -2.59
C ALA A 144 -1.79 8.98 -2.07
N VAL A 145 -0.82 8.68 -2.93
CA VAL A 145 0.37 7.88 -2.55
C VAL A 145 1.35 8.69 -1.70
N ILE A 146 1.47 9.99 -1.91
CA ILE A 146 2.42 10.85 -1.18
C ILE A 146 2.23 10.74 0.34
N PRO A 147 1.06 10.97 0.95
CA PRO A 147 0.89 10.82 2.39
C PRO A 147 1.03 9.36 2.84
N TYR A 148 0.65 8.39 2.04
CA TYR A 148 0.85 6.97 2.40
C TYR A 148 2.34 6.60 2.42
N MET A 149 3.15 7.13 1.51
CA MET A 149 4.60 6.99 1.54
C MET A 149 5.23 7.73 2.73
N ALA A 150 4.68 8.88 3.13
CA ALA A 150 5.08 9.60 4.33
C ALA A 150 4.96 8.73 5.59
N LEU A 151 3.89 7.94 5.71
CA LEU A 151 3.73 6.96 6.79
C LEU A 151 4.89 5.94 6.84
N GLN A 152 5.37 5.47 5.68
CA GLN A 152 6.49 4.53 5.64
C GLN A 152 7.79 5.18 6.13
N LEU A 153 8.07 6.42 5.72
CA LEU A 153 9.24 7.17 6.19
C LEU A 153 9.17 7.43 7.71
N VAL A 154 7.99 7.75 8.22
CA VAL A 154 7.75 7.89 9.67
C VAL A 154 8.05 6.58 10.38
N GLY A 155 7.64 5.44 9.82
CA GLY A 155 7.90 4.13 10.42
C GLY A 155 9.40 3.81 10.53
N ILE A 156 10.18 4.08 9.49
CA ILE A 156 11.64 3.89 9.53
C ILE A 156 12.27 4.88 10.52
N ARG A 157 11.84 6.14 10.50
CA ARG A 157 12.30 7.17 11.45
C ARG A 157 12.09 6.72 12.90
N ASP A 158 10.89 6.25 13.24
CA ASP A 158 10.53 5.86 14.60
C ASP A 158 11.40 4.69 15.10
N VAL A 159 11.72 3.75 14.22
CA VAL A 159 12.66 2.65 14.53
C VAL A 159 14.07 3.20 14.80
N VAL A 160 14.60 4.04 13.91
CA VAL A 160 15.96 4.57 14.02
C VAL A 160 16.08 5.53 15.23
N GLU A 161 15.03 6.31 15.51
CA GLU A 161 14.94 7.16 16.72
C GLU A 161 15.01 6.31 18.00
N THR A 162 14.36 5.16 18.01
CA THR A 162 14.38 4.23 19.15
C THR A 162 15.78 3.67 19.42
N LEU A 163 16.64 3.59 18.40
CA LEU A 163 18.04 3.20 18.54
C LEU A 163 18.96 4.33 19.01
N GLY A 164 18.41 5.51 19.33
CA GLY A 164 19.12 6.62 19.96
C GLY A 164 19.55 7.75 19.02
N LEU A 165 19.17 7.73 17.74
CA LEU A 165 19.42 8.85 16.84
C LEU A 165 18.32 9.93 16.94
N PRO A 166 18.67 11.22 16.74
CA PRO A 166 17.68 12.29 16.67
C PRO A 166 16.66 12.05 15.55
N ALA A 167 15.40 12.50 15.75
CA ALA A 167 14.31 12.29 14.80
C ALA A 167 14.63 12.84 13.40
N GLU A 168 15.28 13.99 13.30
CA GLU A 168 15.67 14.63 12.05
C GLU A 168 16.71 13.79 11.28
N ALA A 169 17.75 13.33 11.95
CA ALA A 169 18.76 12.45 11.36
C ALA A 169 18.14 11.12 10.92
N SER A 170 17.27 10.57 11.74
CA SER A 170 16.52 9.33 11.44
C SER A 170 15.66 9.46 10.20
N LEU A 171 14.99 10.60 10.01
CA LEU A 171 14.18 10.89 8.83
C LEU A 171 15.05 11.04 7.56
N ILE A 172 16.20 11.68 7.66
CA ILE A 172 17.15 11.81 6.55
C ILE A 172 17.67 10.42 6.14
N ILE A 173 18.05 9.59 7.09
CA ILE A 173 18.50 8.19 6.84
C ILE A 173 17.41 7.40 6.13
N ALA A 174 16.17 7.47 6.62
CA ALA A 174 15.02 6.79 6.02
C ALA A 174 14.81 7.23 4.55
N PHE A 175 14.87 8.54 4.31
CA PHE A 175 14.72 9.11 2.96
C PHE A 175 15.85 8.66 2.02
N LEU A 176 17.10 8.76 2.45
CA LEU A 176 18.27 8.38 1.63
C LEU A 176 18.27 6.86 1.33
N ALA A 177 17.95 6.03 2.32
CA ALA A 177 17.84 4.60 2.13
C ALA A 177 16.78 4.25 1.07
N LEU A 178 15.58 4.84 1.18
CA LEU A 178 14.51 4.64 0.22
C LEU A 178 14.87 5.17 -1.18
N ALA A 179 15.55 6.32 -1.25
CA ALA A 179 15.97 6.92 -2.51
C ALA A 179 16.97 6.02 -3.24
N ALA A 180 18.02 5.57 -2.55
CA ALA A 180 19.05 4.70 -3.11
C ALA A 180 18.48 3.35 -3.55
N TYR A 181 17.71 2.70 -2.70
CA TYR A 181 17.11 1.41 -2.96
C TYR A 181 16.24 1.40 -4.23
N THR A 182 15.37 2.41 -4.38
CA THR A 182 14.46 2.50 -5.54
C THR A 182 15.21 2.88 -6.83
N TRP A 183 16.18 3.79 -6.73
CA TRP A 183 16.94 4.26 -7.90
C TRP A 183 17.71 3.15 -8.60
N LEU A 184 18.32 2.26 -7.81
CA LEU A 184 19.18 1.19 -8.30
C LEU A 184 18.39 -0.03 -8.80
N GLY A 185 17.35 -0.44 -8.06
CA GLY A 185 16.72 -1.74 -8.26
C GLY A 185 15.44 -1.75 -9.10
N GLY A 186 14.73 -0.60 -9.28
CA GLY A 186 13.39 -0.59 -9.89
C GLY A 186 12.43 -1.54 -9.17
N LEU A 187 11.44 -2.10 -9.86
CA LEU A 187 10.45 -3.01 -9.28
C LEU A 187 11.01 -4.40 -8.94
N HIS A 188 12.11 -4.80 -9.55
CA HIS A 188 12.75 -6.09 -9.24
C HIS A 188 13.34 -6.15 -7.84
N ALA A 189 13.85 -5.01 -7.32
CA ALA A 189 14.37 -4.95 -5.96
C ALA A 189 13.30 -5.28 -4.91
N PRO A 190 12.17 -4.56 -4.83
CA PRO A 190 11.11 -4.90 -3.89
C PRO A 190 10.51 -6.29 -4.14
N ALA A 191 10.41 -6.75 -5.38
CA ALA A 191 9.88 -8.07 -5.70
C ALA A 191 10.73 -9.22 -5.13
N LEU A 192 12.07 -9.10 -5.16
CA LEU A 192 12.96 -10.12 -4.59
C LEU A 192 13.03 -10.02 -3.06
N THR A 193 13.18 -8.80 -2.54
CA THR A 193 13.37 -8.60 -1.10
C THR A 193 12.08 -8.70 -0.30
N ALA A 194 10.89 -8.69 -0.96
CA ALA A 194 9.61 -8.91 -0.30
C ALA A 194 9.56 -10.26 0.44
N PHE A 195 10.16 -11.31 -0.14
CA PHE A 195 10.27 -12.61 0.54
C PHE A 195 11.06 -12.50 1.86
N ILE A 196 12.24 -11.86 1.82
CA ILE A 196 13.09 -11.67 3.02
C ILE A 196 12.31 -10.87 4.08
N LYS A 197 11.67 -9.80 3.66
CA LYS A 197 10.84 -8.94 4.52
C LYS A 197 9.76 -9.75 5.23
N ASP A 198 8.99 -10.52 4.48
CA ASP A 198 7.87 -11.26 5.04
C ASP A 198 8.35 -12.33 6.02
N VAL A 199 9.41 -13.07 5.70
CA VAL A 199 10.01 -14.05 6.63
C VAL A 199 10.46 -13.36 7.92
N MET A 200 11.14 -12.21 7.84
CA MET A 200 11.54 -11.45 9.03
C MET A 200 10.34 -11.00 9.87
N ILE A 201 9.27 -10.51 9.24
CA ILE A 201 8.05 -10.08 9.94
C ILE A 201 7.34 -11.29 10.56
N TYR A 202 7.21 -12.42 9.85
CA TYR A 202 6.64 -13.65 10.41
C TYR A 202 7.38 -14.10 11.66
N ILE A 203 8.72 -14.18 11.60
CA ILE A 203 9.54 -14.56 12.75
C ILE A 203 9.31 -13.56 13.90
N THR A 204 9.42 -12.26 13.63
CA THR A 204 9.23 -11.22 14.64
C THR A 204 7.87 -11.34 15.33
N VAL A 205 6.80 -11.45 14.57
CA VAL A 205 5.44 -11.44 15.12
C VAL A 205 5.14 -12.74 15.86
N LEU A 206 5.46 -13.90 15.28
CA LEU A 206 5.20 -15.18 15.92
C LEU A 206 5.98 -15.32 17.24
N VAL A 207 7.25 -14.91 17.26
CA VAL A 207 8.04 -14.88 18.49
C VAL A 207 7.45 -13.88 19.48
N ALA A 208 7.05 -12.68 19.03
CA ALA A 208 6.49 -11.68 19.92
C ALA A 208 5.17 -12.15 20.58
N VAL A 209 4.24 -12.68 19.78
CA VAL A 209 2.93 -13.11 20.33
C VAL A 209 3.03 -14.35 21.21
N THR A 210 4.07 -15.17 21.05
CA THR A 210 4.29 -16.34 21.90
C THR A 210 5.07 -15.99 23.18
N LEU A 211 6.17 -15.25 23.05
CA LEU A 211 7.06 -15.01 24.19
C LEU A 211 6.63 -13.83 25.08
N ILE A 212 6.08 -12.74 24.51
CA ILE A 212 5.70 -11.58 25.33
C ILE A 212 4.69 -11.95 26.41
N PRO A 213 3.59 -12.70 26.12
CA PRO A 213 2.65 -13.10 27.16
C PRO A 213 3.28 -13.97 28.26
N LEU A 214 4.28 -14.79 27.93
CA LEU A 214 4.98 -15.62 28.92
C LEU A 214 5.82 -14.80 29.91
N HIS A 215 6.21 -13.58 29.56
CA HIS A 215 6.94 -12.65 30.44
C HIS A 215 6.02 -11.74 31.25
N ILE A 216 4.70 -11.82 31.05
CA ILE A 216 3.71 -10.99 31.76
C ILE A 216 3.05 -11.84 32.86
N HIS A 217 2.96 -11.30 34.08
CA HIS A 217 2.18 -11.92 35.15
C HIS A 217 0.71 -12.06 34.72
N GLY A 218 0.20 -13.30 34.69
CA GLY A 218 -1.15 -13.61 34.19
C GLY A 218 -1.22 -14.03 32.71
N GLY A 219 -0.08 -14.02 31.99
CA GLY A 219 -0.01 -14.55 30.64
C GLY A 219 -0.97 -13.85 29.65
N TYR A 220 -1.60 -14.65 28.79
CA TYR A 220 -2.58 -14.14 27.82
C TYR A 220 -3.81 -13.50 28.45
N THR A 221 -4.22 -13.92 29.64
CA THR A 221 -5.39 -13.34 30.34
C THR A 221 -5.14 -11.90 30.76
N ALA A 222 -3.91 -11.53 31.05
CA ALA A 222 -3.53 -10.16 31.38
C ALA A 222 -3.64 -9.18 30.19
N LEU A 223 -3.67 -9.69 28.96
CA LEU A 223 -3.88 -8.87 27.75
C LEU A 223 -5.34 -8.41 27.64
N PHE A 224 -6.27 -9.17 28.23
CA PHE A 224 -7.72 -8.96 28.14
C PHE A 224 -8.34 -8.88 29.55
N PRO A 225 -8.00 -7.88 30.36
CA PRO A 225 -8.53 -7.77 31.71
C PRO A 225 -10.07 -7.64 31.66
N SER A 226 -10.76 -8.36 32.55
CA SER A 226 -12.22 -8.43 32.62
C SER A 226 -12.93 -7.21 33.19
N THR A 227 -12.21 -6.13 33.47
CA THR A 227 -12.78 -4.91 34.05
C THR A 227 -13.43 -4.02 32.99
N ALA A 228 -14.55 -3.39 33.36
CA ALA A 228 -15.42 -2.58 32.46
C ALA A 228 -14.74 -1.38 31.76
N ASN A 229 -13.49 -1.06 32.11
CA ASN A 229 -12.73 0.03 31.50
C ASN A 229 -11.76 -0.44 30.39
N THR A 230 -11.83 -1.68 29.98
CA THR A 230 -10.90 -2.24 29.03
C THR A 230 -11.30 -1.92 27.59
N HIS A 231 -10.33 -1.48 26.83
CA HIS A 231 -10.45 -1.18 25.42
C HIS A 231 -10.59 -2.45 24.53
N THR A 232 -10.93 -3.62 25.09
CA THR A 232 -11.01 -4.90 24.39
C THR A 232 -12.29 -5.08 23.59
N VAL A 233 -13.31 -4.23 23.83
CA VAL A 233 -14.59 -4.22 23.12
C VAL A 233 -14.82 -2.84 22.51
N LEU A 234 -15.53 -2.77 21.38
CA LEU A 234 -15.95 -1.52 20.79
C LEU A 234 -16.87 -0.77 21.75
N LYS A 235 -16.56 0.51 21.99
CA LYS A 235 -17.41 1.38 22.80
C LYS A 235 -18.71 1.71 22.07
N THR A 236 -19.74 2.06 22.82
CA THR A 236 -21.00 2.57 22.25
C THR A 236 -20.72 3.72 21.29
N GLY A 237 -21.33 3.70 20.10
CA GLY A 237 -21.12 4.70 19.04
C GLY A 237 -19.88 4.49 18.16
N GLN A 238 -19.02 3.51 18.44
CA GLN A 238 -17.85 3.19 17.59
C GLN A 238 -18.15 2.22 16.44
N ALA A 239 -19.29 1.54 16.43
CA ALA A 239 -19.61 0.55 15.39
C ALA A 239 -19.68 1.18 13.99
N LEU A 240 -20.37 2.31 13.85
CA LEU A 240 -20.49 3.02 12.57
C LEU A 240 -19.14 3.53 12.04
N PRO A 241 -18.31 4.27 12.82
CA PRO A 241 -16.98 4.66 12.36
C PRO A 241 -16.07 3.47 12.08
N PHE A 242 -16.15 2.38 12.85
CA PHE A 242 -15.39 1.15 12.61
C PHE A 242 -15.76 0.52 11.24
N ALA A 243 -17.05 0.30 10.99
CA ALA A 243 -17.53 -0.33 9.76
C ALA A 243 -17.25 0.53 8.52
N THR A 244 -17.52 1.85 8.62
CA THR A 244 -17.29 2.78 7.51
C THR A 244 -15.80 2.98 7.21
N LEU A 245 -14.93 2.92 8.23
CA LEU A 245 -13.49 2.96 8.05
C LEU A 245 -12.97 1.67 7.39
N ALA A 246 -13.43 0.51 7.84
CA ALA A 246 -13.06 -0.77 7.24
C ALA A 246 -13.47 -0.82 5.76
N LEU A 247 -14.70 -0.42 5.43
CA LEU A 247 -15.20 -0.42 4.06
C LEU A 247 -14.45 0.58 3.17
N SER A 248 -14.22 1.81 3.63
CA SER A 248 -13.48 2.81 2.85
C SER A 248 -12.04 2.37 2.60
N SER A 249 -11.37 1.79 3.61
CA SER A 249 -10.01 1.27 3.45
C SER A 249 -9.96 0.10 2.46
N ALA A 250 -10.96 -0.78 2.48
CA ALA A 250 -11.07 -1.89 1.54
C ALA A 250 -11.23 -1.41 0.10
N LEU A 251 -12.13 -0.47 -0.14
CA LEU A 251 -12.38 0.07 -1.47
C LEU A 251 -11.21 0.91 -2.00
N ALA A 252 -10.43 1.53 -1.12
CA ALA A 252 -9.25 2.29 -1.50
C ALA A 252 -8.04 1.39 -1.85
N ALA A 253 -7.88 0.26 -1.17
CA ALA A 253 -6.65 -0.53 -1.21
C ALA A 253 -6.23 -0.96 -2.63
N PHE A 254 -7.18 -1.37 -3.48
CA PHE A 254 -6.88 -1.82 -4.84
C PHE A 254 -6.86 -0.69 -5.87
N LEU A 255 -7.22 0.53 -5.50
CA LEU A 255 -7.15 1.71 -6.37
C LEU A 255 -5.78 2.40 -6.33
N TYR A 256 -5.00 2.15 -5.30
CA TYR A 256 -3.67 2.75 -5.19
C TYR A 256 -2.74 2.35 -6.33
N PRO A 257 -1.93 3.27 -6.87
CA PRO A 257 -1.03 3.00 -7.99
C PRO A 257 -0.05 1.86 -7.75
N HIS A 258 0.45 1.69 -6.52
CA HIS A 258 1.39 0.63 -6.17
C HIS A 258 0.74 -0.76 -6.20
N THR A 259 -0.48 -0.91 -5.71
CA THR A 259 -1.25 -2.16 -5.82
C THR A 259 -1.50 -2.51 -7.27
N PHE A 260 -1.88 -1.51 -8.07
CA PHE A 260 -2.07 -1.66 -9.51
C PHE A 260 -0.78 -2.10 -10.22
N THR A 261 0.36 -1.48 -9.87
CA THR A 261 1.69 -1.87 -10.38
C THR A 261 2.01 -3.33 -10.05
N GLY A 262 1.76 -3.77 -8.81
CA GLY A 262 1.96 -5.16 -8.38
C GLY A 262 1.08 -6.15 -9.16
N VAL A 263 -0.18 -5.80 -9.38
CA VAL A 263 -1.13 -6.60 -10.17
C VAL A 263 -0.69 -6.70 -11.63
N LEU A 264 -0.32 -5.59 -12.27
CA LEU A 264 0.10 -5.57 -13.68
C LEU A 264 1.46 -6.24 -13.91
N ALA A 265 2.30 -6.34 -12.90
CA ALA A 265 3.57 -7.07 -12.95
C ALA A 265 3.39 -8.60 -12.98
N SER A 266 2.20 -9.11 -12.65
CA SER A 266 1.88 -10.54 -12.65
C SER A 266 1.88 -11.11 -14.07
N ARG A 267 2.30 -12.38 -14.21
CA ARG A 267 2.39 -13.05 -15.51
C ARG A 267 1.04 -13.40 -16.14
N SER A 268 -0.01 -13.62 -15.32
CA SER A 268 -1.34 -14.01 -15.80
C SER A 268 -2.47 -13.60 -14.85
N ALA A 269 -3.69 -13.53 -15.36
CA ALA A 269 -4.90 -13.31 -14.59
C ALA A 269 -5.13 -14.42 -13.55
N ASP A 270 -4.77 -15.67 -13.88
CA ASP A 270 -4.91 -16.81 -12.94
C ASP A 270 -3.91 -16.72 -11.79
N THR A 271 -2.71 -16.17 -12.04
CA THR A 271 -1.77 -15.83 -10.95
C THR A 271 -2.41 -14.91 -9.93
N ILE A 272 -3.16 -13.89 -10.37
CA ILE A 272 -3.85 -12.94 -9.49
C ILE A 272 -4.96 -13.65 -8.70
N ARG A 273 -5.77 -14.51 -9.36
CA ARG A 273 -6.83 -15.29 -8.68
C ARG A 273 -6.27 -16.24 -7.63
N GLN A 274 -5.22 -17.00 -7.98
CA GLN A 274 -4.53 -17.87 -7.04
C GLN A 274 -4.04 -17.10 -5.81
N ASN A 275 -3.42 -15.93 -6.04
CA ASN A 275 -2.97 -15.09 -4.95
C ASN A 275 -4.12 -14.63 -4.06
N ALA A 276 -5.25 -14.20 -4.63
CA ALA A 276 -6.40 -13.75 -3.86
C ALA A 276 -6.93 -14.83 -2.90
N VAL A 277 -6.82 -16.11 -3.25
CA VAL A 277 -7.21 -17.24 -2.40
C VAL A 277 -6.27 -17.43 -1.20
N PHE A 278 -4.97 -17.16 -1.37
CA PHE A 278 -3.96 -17.31 -0.31
C PHE A 278 -3.73 -16.05 0.53
N LEU A 279 -4.17 -14.88 0.07
CA LEU A 279 -4.04 -13.61 0.80
C LEU A 279 -4.68 -13.60 2.21
N PRO A 280 -5.75 -14.35 2.52
CA PRO A 280 -6.29 -14.42 3.88
C PRO A 280 -5.29 -14.82 4.97
N ILE A 281 -4.21 -15.54 4.61
CA ILE A 281 -3.11 -15.85 5.54
C ILE A 281 -2.48 -14.57 6.12
N TYR A 282 -2.38 -13.51 5.31
CA TYR A 282 -1.90 -12.20 5.77
C TYR A 282 -2.82 -11.55 6.80
N THR A 283 -4.14 -11.77 6.71
CA THR A 283 -5.09 -11.24 7.70
C THR A 283 -4.91 -11.87 9.08
N ILE A 284 -4.58 -13.15 9.15
CA ILE A 284 -4.32 -13.83 10.43
C ILE A 284 -3.14 -13.17 11.12
N LEU A 285 -2.02 -13.00 10.41
CA LEU A 285 -0.85 -12.35 10.99
C LEU A 285 -1.11 -10.87 11.31
N LEU A 286 -1.93 -10.19 10.52
CA LEU A 286 -2.35 -8.81 10.80
C LEU A 286 -3.10 -8.70 12.14
N GLY A 287 -3.96 -9.66 12.44
CA GLY A 287 -4.61 -9.76 13.74
C GLY A 287 -3.59 -9.92 14.89
N LEU A 288 -2.60 -10.79 14.70
CA LEU A 288 -1.52 -10.99 15.67
C LEU A 288 -0.65 -9.74 15.84
N ILE A 289 -0.32 -9.06 14.76
CA ILE A 289 0.40 -7.77 14.80
C ILE A 289 -0.39 -6.73 15.61
N SER A 290 -1.70 -6.65 15.38
CA SER A 290 -2.57 -5.69 16.09
C SER A 290 -2.56 -5.93 17.61
N MET A 291 -2.43 -7.19 18.06
CA MET A 291 -2.32 -7.54 19.48
C MET A 291 -1.08 -6.96 20.18
N LEU A 292 -0.02 -6.60 19.44
CA LEU A 292 1.16 -5.95 20.01
C LEU A 292 0.80 -4.66 20.76
N GLY A 293 -0.29 -3.98 20.37
CA GLY A 293 -0.80 -2.82 21.10
C GLY A 293 -1.28 -3.15 22.51
N PHE A 294 -1.99 -4.26 22.69
CA PHE A 294 -2.39 -4.74 24.03
C PHE A 294 -1.20 -5.25 24.82
N MET A 295 -0.25 -5.94 24.17
CA MET A 295 0.98 -6.39 24.80
C MET A 295 1.81 -5.22 25.32
N ALA A 296 1.89 -4.12 24.57
CA ALA A 296 2.59 -2.92 25.02
C ALA A 296 1.97 -2.30 26.28
N HIS A 297 0.63 -2.32 26.38
CA HIS A 297 -0.04 -1.93 27.62
C HIS A 297 0.30 -2.85 28.79
N ALA A 298 0.21 -4.16 28.59
CA ALA A 298 0.44 -5.15 29.64
C ALA A 298 1.89 -5.14 30.14
N VAL A 299 2.86 -4.84 29.26
CA VAL A 299 4.29 -4.67 29.60
C VAL A 299 4.57 -3.31 30.25
N GLY A 300 3.60 -2.38 30.24
CA GLY A 300 3.76 -1.04 30.82
C GLY A 300 4.68 -0.12 30.00
N ILE A 301 4.54 -0.15 28.67
CA ILE A 301 5.15 0.85 27.78
C ILE A 301 4.37 2.15 27.98
N ASN A 302 5.08 3.24 28.25
CA ASN A 302 4.50 4.58 28.38
C ASN A 302 5.33 5.58 27.56
N THR A 303 4.73 6.09 26.48
CA THR A 303 5.36 7.09 25.62
C THR A 303 4.31 8.02 25.01
N PRO A 304 4.58 9.32 24.92
CA PRO A 304 3.69 10.26 24.24
C PRO A 304 3.71 10.09 22.71
N LYS A 305 4.77 9.49 22.17
CA LYS A 305 4.93 9.22 20.73
C LYS A 305 4.42 7.82 20.40
N HIS A 306 3.22 7.74 19.88
CA HIS A 306 2.57 6.44 19.58
C HIS A 306 3.34 5.56 18.60
N GLY A 307 4.11 6.13 17.68
CA GLY A 307 4.93 5.36 16.73
C GLY A 307 6.08 4.58 17.38
N LEU A 308 6.52 4.98 18.58
CA LEU A 308 7.59 4.28 19.31
C LEU A 308 7.11 3.08 20.14
N ILE A 309 5.79 2.84 20.21
CA ILE A 309 5.21 1.80 21.11
C ILE A 309 5.77 0.42 20.79
N VAL A 310 5.71 -0.02 19.54
CA VAL A 310 6.20 -1.35 19.13
C VAL A 310 7.72 -1.44 19.17
N PRO A 311 8.49 -0.47 18.67
CA PRO A 311 9.93 -0.46 18.83
C PRO A 311 10.40 -0.56 20.29
N LEU A 312 9.81 0.22 21.19
CA LEU A 312 10.12 0.18 22.62
C LEU A 312 9.69 -1.14 23.28
N LEU A 313 8.57 -1.73 22.84
CA LEU A 313 8.14 -3.04 23.31
C LEU A 313 9.21 -4.11 23.04
N PHE A 314 9.75 -4.13 21.82
CA PHE A 314 10.78 -5.09 21.44
C PHE A 314 12.08 -4.89 22.24
N LEU A 315 12.55 -3.64 22.43
CA LEU A 315 13.73 -3.36 23.23
C LEU A 315 13.55 -3.70 24.70
N LYS A 316 12.32 -3.61 25.22
CA LYS A 316 12.05 -3.88 26.64
C LYS A 316 11.97 -5.38 26.95
N VAL A 317 11.47 -6.19 26.03
CA VAL A 317 11.15 -7.60 26.30
C VAL A 317 12.21 -8.54 25.75
N PHE A 318 12.80 -8.24 24.61
CA PHE A 318 13.72 -9.15 23.94
C PHE A 318 15.20 -8.85 24.23
N PRO A 319 16.07 -9.88 24.16
CA PRO A 319 17.50 -9.64 24.16
C PRO A 319 17.89 -8.71 23.02
N SER A 320 18.89 -7.87 23.24
CA SER A 320 19.31 -6.79 22.34
C SER A 320 19.48 -7.20 20.88
N TRP A 321 20.14 -8.34 20.64
CA TRP A 321 20.36 -8.86 19.28
C TRP A 321 19.03 -9.16 18.55
N PHE A 322 18.06 -9.78 19.27
CA PHE A 322 16.77 -10.11 18.67
C PHE A 322 15.87 -8.89 18.53
N ALA A 323 15.92 -7.96 19.48
CA ALA A 323 15.28 -6.65 19.37
C ALA A 323 15.78 -5.91 18.12
N GLY A 324 17.08 -5.90 17.85
CA GLY A 324 17.67 -5.34 16.62
C GLY A 324 17.14 -6.00 15.35
N PHE A 325 16.97 -7.33 15.33
CA PHE A 325 16.35 -8.08 14.24
C PHE A 325 14.89 -7.66 14.04
N CYS A 326 14.10 -7.57 15.13
CA CYS A 326 12.71 -7.12 15.09
C CYS A 326 12.60 -5.69 14.53
N LEU A 327 13.45 -4.78 14.99
CA LEU A 327 13.50 -3.41 14.49
C LEU A 327 13.87 -3.34 13.02
N ALA A 328 14.82 -4.18 12.56
CA ALA A 328 15.16 -4.28 11.14
C ALA A 328 13.98 -4.81 10.33
N SER A 329 13.23 -5.80 10.82
CA SER A 329 12.03 -6.32 10.14
C SER A 329 10.97 -5.22 9.92
N VAL A 330 10.78 -4.34 10.90
CA VAL A 330 9.86 -3.20 10.82
C VAL A 330 10.33 -2.17 9.78
N ALA A 331 11.62 -1.81 9.80
CA ALA A 331 12.18 -0.83 8.88
C ALA A 331 12.18 -1.33 7.43
N VAL A 332 12.54 -2.60 7.21
CA VAL A 332 12.47 -3.28 5.90
C VAL A 332 11.02 -3.40 5.45
N GLY A 333 10.09 -3.69 6.39
CA GLY A 333 8.65 -3.70 6.19
C GLY A 333 8.10 -2.38 5.66
N ALA A 334 8.69 -1.26 6.05
CA ALA A 334 8.34 0.06 5.56
C ALA A 334 9.03 0.42 4.23
N LEU A 335 10.31 0.05 4.08
CA LEU A 335 11.15 0.42 2.93
C LEU A 335 10.63 -0.15 1.61
N ILE A 336 10.27 -1.43 1.61
CA ILE A 336 9.91 -2.18 0.38
C ILE A 336 8.60 -1.67 -0.23
N PRO A 337 7.49 -1.55 0.52
CA PRO A 337 6.26 -0.97 -0.02
C PRO A 337 6.42 0.49 -0.46
N ALA A 338 7.21 1.30 0.29
CA ALA A 338 7.49 2.67 -0.10
C ALA A 338 8.19 2.77 -1.46
N ALA A 339 9.06 1.80 -1.79
CA ALA A 339 9.69 1.73 -3.10
C ALA A 339 8.67 1.44 -4.20
N VAL A 340 7.76 0.48 -3.99
CA VAL A 340 6.68 0.17 -4.95
C VAL A 340 5.73 1.35 -5.13
N MET A 341 5.39 2.06 -4.05
CA MET A 341 4.60 3.30 -4.08
C MET A 341 5.26 4.38 -4.94
N ALA A 342 6.57 4.58 -4.78
CA ALA A 342 7.33 5.56 -5.57
C ALA A 342 7.38 5.18 -7.06
N ILE A 343 7.51 3.90 -7.38
CA ILE A 343 7.52 3.39 -8.75
C ILE A 343 6.12 3.54 -9.38
N GLY A 344 5.06 3.17 -8.68
CA GLY A 344 3.70 3.33 -9.17
C GLY A 344 3.33 4.78 -9.47
N ALA A 345 3.72 5.71 -8.59
CA ALA A 345 3.55 7.14 -8.83
C ALA A 345 4.38 7.65 -10.02
N ALA A 346 5.63 7.18 -10.16
CA ALA A 346 6.50 7.56 -11.27
C ALA A 346 5.96 7.07 -12.62
N ASN A 347 5.37 5.88 -12.67
CA ASN A 347 4.70 5.36 -13.86
C ASN A 347 3.55 6.29 -14.28
N LEU A 348 2.73 6.77 -13.34
CA LEU A 348 1.66 7.73 -13.63
C LEU A 348 2.21 9.06 -14.18
N VAL A 349 3.31 9.57 -13.61
CA VAL A 349 3.94 10.81 -14.11
C VAL A 349 4.38 10.65 -15.55
N THR A 350 5.15 9.60 -15.84
CA THR A 350 5.80 9.44 -17.14
C THR A 350 4.89 8.94 -18.24
N GLN A 351 3.86 8.16 -17.92
CA GLN A 351 2.92 7.62 -18.91
C GLN A 351 1.73 8.55 -19.15
N ASN A 352 1.23 9.21 -18.08
CA ASN A 352 -0.06 9.88 -18.14
C ASN A 352 -0.01 11.40 -18.02
N ILE A 353 1.06 11.98 -17.45
CA ILE A 353 1.16 13.44 -17.26
C ILE A 353 2.07 14.05 -18.31
N LEU A 354 3.28 13.51 -18.46
CA LEU A 354 4.28 14.05 -19.37
C LEU A 354 3.93 13.73 -20.85
N PRO A 355 4.40 14.55 -21.79
CA PRO A 355 4.32 14.20 -23.20
C PRO A 355 5.15 12.96 -23.52
N PRO A 356 4.83 12.20 -24.59
CA PRO A 356 5.54 10.98 -24.94
C PRO A 356 7.03 11.21 -25.15
N ILE A 357 7.86 10.49 -24.40
CA ILE A 357 9.32 10.56 -24.48
C ILE A 357 9.81 9.47 -25.43
N LYS A 358 10.32 9.85 -26.60
CA LYS A 358 10.75 8.89 -27.64
C LYS A 358 12.00 8.10 -27.27
N ASN A 359 12.94 8.71 -26.54
CA ASN A 359 14.19 8.07 -26.15
C ASN A 359 14.01 7.28 -24.85
N GLN A 360 14.19 5.97 -24.91
CA GLN A 360 14.03 5.06 -23.74
C GLN A 360 14.96 5.42 -22.58
N ALA A 361 16.21 5.81 -22.84
CA ALA A 361 17.14 6.18 -21.77
C ALA A 361 16.68 7.45 -21.03
N ASN A 362 16.17 8.44 -21.78
CA ASN A 362 15.59 9.64 -21.19
C ASN A 362 14.31 9.33 -20.42
N MET A 363 13.49 8.43 -20.94
CA MET A 363 12.26 7.98 -20.29
C MET A 363 12.57 7.37 -18.91
N ILE A 364 13.53 6.44 -18.85
CA ILE A 364 13.94 5.81 -17.57
C ILE A 364 14.50 6.84 -16.60
N ARG A 365 15.35 7.76 -17.06
CA ARG A 365 15.89 8.85 -16.21
C ARG A 365 14.77 9.72 -15.66
N THR A 366 13.83 10.11 -16.50
CA THR A 366 12.67 10.91 -16.09
C THR A 366 11.79 10.15 -15.09
N THR A 367 11.58 8.85 -15.28
CA THR A 367 10.82 8.02 -14.35
C THR A 367 11.53 7.91 -12.98
N LYS A 368 12.85 7.71 -12.99
CA LYS A 368 13.64 7.71 -11.75
C LYS A 368 13.58 9.05 -11.01
N LEU A 369 13.64 10.15 -11.77
CA LEU A 369 13.48 11.49 -11.20
C LEU A 369 12.07 11.71 -10.64
N ALA A 370 11.03 11.28 -11.35
CA ALA A 370 9.65 11.33 -10.86
C ALA A 370 9.48 10.54 -9.57
N ALA A 371 10.06 9.34 -9.47
CA ALA A 371 10.07 8.54 -8.25
C ALA A 371 10.82 9.26 -7.10
N PHE A 372 11.89 9.95 -7.39
CA PHE A 372 12.62 10.76 -6.40
C PHE A 372 11.78 11.95 -5.92
N LEU A 373 11.16 12.69 -6.84
CA LEU A 373 10.30 13.83 -6.51
C LEU A 373 9.06 13.42 -5.70
N THR A 374 8.49 12.25 -5.97
CA THR A 374 7.37 11.71 -5.17
C THR A 374 7.81 11.45 -3.72
N LYS A 375 9.02 10.92 -3.52
CA LYS A 375 9.60 10.73 -2.16
C LYS A 375 9.88 12.06 -1.47
N LEU A 376 10.36 13.05 -2.22
CA LEU A 376 10.52 14.40 -1.69
C LEU A 376 9.18 15.01 -1.28
N GLY A 377 8.11 14.77 -2.05
CA GLY A 377 6.75 15.12 -1.69
C GLY A 377 6.29 14.45 -0.39
N ALA A 378 6.64 13.18 -0.17
CA ALA A 378 6.35 12.48 1.08
C ALA A 378 7.13 13.07 2.27
N LEU A 379 8.38 13.44 2.08
CA LEU A 379 9.17 14.13 3.09
C LEU A 379 8.56 15.50 3.46
N LEU A 380 8.18 16.29 2.46
CA LEU A 380 7.51 17.58 2.68
C LEU A 380 6.16 17.39 3.38
N CYS A 381 5.43 16.33 3.05
CA CYS A 381 4.17 15.99 3.73
C CYS A 381 4.39 15.79 5.24
N ILE A 382 5.48 15.12 5.66
CA ILE A 382 5.82 14.94 7.08
C ILE A 382 6.15 16.28 7.75
N LEU A 383 6.86 17.16 7.04
CA LEU A 383 7.28 18.45 7.60
C LEU A 383 6.11 19.45 7.70
N CYS A 384 5.15 19.38 6.77
CA CYS A 384 4.04 20.34 6.69
C CYS A 384 2.78 19.88 7.45
N LEU A 385 2.56 18.57 7.58
CA LEU A 385 1.34 18.02 8.17
C LEU A 385 1.65 17.40 9.55
N THR A 386 1.08 17.97 10.58
CA THR A 386 1.16 17.40 11.94
C THR A 386 -0.07 16.53 12.20
N THR A 387 0.12 15.24 12.38
CA THR A 387 -0.93 14.29 12.73
C THR A 387 -0.64 13.63 14.07
N LYS A 388 -1.69 13.38 14.86
CA LYS A 388 -1.55 12.69 16.15
C LYS A 388 -1.17 11.21 15.96
N PHE A 389 -1.63 10.59 14.88
CA PHE A 389 -1.35 9.20 14.53
C PHE A 389 -0.79 9.14 13.13
N ALA A 390 0.31 8.40 12.95
CA ALA A 390 0.91 8.15 11.64
C ALA A 390 -0.09 7.50 10.66
N LEU A 391 -1.03 6.70 11.18
CA LEU A 391 -2.13 6.11 10.41
C LEU A 391 -2.93 7.16 9.61
N ASN A 392 -3.09 8.38 10.11
CA ASN A 392 -3.85 9.42 9.43
C ASN A 392 -3.26 9.77 8.05
N PHE A 393 -1.96 9.61 7.84
CA PHE A 393 -1.34 9.81 6.53
C PHE A 393 -1.92 8.86 5.47
N GLN A 394 -2.08 7.58 5.80
CA GLN A 394 -2.69 6.62 4.87
C GLN A 394 -4.18 6.95 4.67
N LEU A 395 -4.90 7.31 5.73
CA LEU A 395 -6.32 7.63 5.65
C LEU A 395 -6.61 8.91 4.87
N LEU A 396 -5.71 9.90 4.88
CA LEU A 396 -5.75 11.05 3.97
C LEU A 396 -5.65 10.61 2.50
N GLY A 397 -4.73 9.69 2.22
CA GLY A 397 -4.63 9.07 0.90
C GLY A 397 -5.93 8.37 0.48
N CYS A 398 -6.64 7.69 1.40
CA CYS A 398 -7.94 7.07 1.12
C CYS A 398 -9.00 8.07 0.67
N VAL A 399 -9.08 9.25 1.31
CA VAL A 399 -10.05 10.30 0.92
C VAL A 399 -9.87 10.71 -0.53
N VAL A 400 -8.62 10.84 -0.96
CA VAL A 400 -8.26 11.29 -2.31
C VAL A 400 -8.45 10.15 -3.32
N ILE A 401 -7.89 8.96 -3.07
CA ILE A 401 -7.90 7.88 -4.07
C ILE A 401 -9.30 7.35 -4.37
N LEU A 402 -10.20 7.31 -3.38
CA LEU A 402 -11.56 6.84 -3.57
C LEU A 402 -12.37 7.69 -4.55
N GLN A 403 -11.94 8.92 -4.85
CA GLN A 403 -12.60 9.73 -5.87
C GLN A 403 -12.37 9.18 -7.29
N THR A 404 -11.42 8.27 -7.48
CA THR A 404 -11.21 7.57 -8.76
C THR A 404 -12.12 6.33 -8.92
N PHE A 405 -12.82 5.90 -7.87
CA PHE A 405 -13.66 4.70 -7.87
C PHE A 405 -14.68 4.65 -9.02
N PRO A 406 -15.47 5.72 -9.30
CA PRO A 406 -16.39 5.70 -10.41
C PRO A 406 -15.68 5.55 -11.77
N ALA A 407 -14.57 6.24 -11.97
CA ALA A 407 -13.83 6.19 -13.24
C ALA A 407 -13.23 4.80 -13.50
N VAL A 408 -12.58 4.22 -12.48
CA VAL A 408 -11.83 2.96 -12.62
C VAL A 408 -12.74 1.74 -12.49
N ILE A 409 -13.61 1.68 -11.49
CA ILE A 409 -14.40 0.48 -11.19
C ILE A 409 -15.76 0.50 -11.86
N MET A 410 -16.54 1.58 -11.69
CA MET A 410 -17.83 1.67 -12.37
C MET A 410 -17.65 1.78 -13.91
N GLY A 411 -16.53 2.34 -14.36
CA GLY A 411 -16.14 2.38 -15.77
C GLY A 411 -15.99 1.00 -16.43
N LEU A 412 -15.69 -0.07 -15.65
CA LEU A 412 -15.63 -1.45 -16.11
C LEU A 412 -17.01 -2.13 -16.22
N MET A 413 -18.01 -1.55 -15.59
CA MET A 413 -19.36 -2.07 -15.65
C MET A 413 -20.01 -1.65 -16.97
N HIS A 414 -20.98 -2.43 -17.44
CA HIS A 414 -21.77 -2.08 -18.63
C HIS A 414 -22.77 -0.94 -18.36
N LEU A 415 -22.26 0.16 -17.79
CA LEU A 415 -23.01 1.36 -17.50
C LEU A 415 -22.73 2.45 -18.55
N ARG A 416 -23.77 3.21 -18.94
CA ARG A 416 -23.65 4.34 -19.88
C ARG A 416 -23.16 5.61 -19.16
N LEU A 417 -21.98 5.53 -18.56
CA LEU A 417 -21.37 6.66 -17.85
C LEU A 417 -20.81 7.67 -18.85
N SER A 418 -21.09 8.97 -18.63
CA SER A 418 -20.52 10.05 -19.44
C SER A 418 -19.24 10.59 -18.79
N LYS A 419 -18.33 11.11 -19.61
CA LYS A 419 -17.07 11.71 -19.11
C LYS A 419 -17.33 12.95 -18.24
N GLU A 420 -18.38 13.72 -18.58
CA GLU A 420 -18.82 14.89 -17.82
C GLU A 420 -19.34 14.49 -16.42
N ALA A 421 -20.08 13.39 -16.34
CA ALA A 421 -20.56 12.84 -15.08
C ALA A 421 -19.41 12.44 -14.17
N ILE A 422 -18.44 11.69 -14.69
CA ILE A 422 -17.24 11.27 -13.96
C ILE A 422 -16.45 12.49 -13.46
N LEU A 423 -16.25 13.48 -14.32
CA LEU A 423 -15.51 14.69 -13.95
C LEU A 423 -16.23 15.48 -12.85
N SER A 424 -17.56 15.69 -12.98
CA SER A 424 -18.36 16.42 -11.99
C SER A 424 -18.38 15.70 -10.64
N GLY A 425 -18.58 14.38 -10.65
CA GLY A 425 -18.53 13.56 -9.43
C GLY A 425 -17.17 13.63 -8.76
N TRP A 426 -16.07 13.51 -9.53
CA TRP A 426 -14.73 13.64 -9.00
C TRP A 426 -14.46 15.00 -8.38
N VAL A 427 -14.84 16.11 -9.04
CA VAL A 427 -14.65 17.48 -8.50
C VAL A 427 -15.40 17.64 -7.18
N ILE A 428 -16.69 17.31 -7.15
CA ILE A 428 -17.53 17.52 -5.97
C ILE A 428 -17.09 16.59 -4.83
N GLY A 429 -16.83 15.31 -5.12
CA GLY A 429 -16.34 14.36 -4.13
C GLY A 429 -14.99 14.76 -3.55
N SER A 430 -14.06 15.24 -4.40
CA SER A 430 -12.74 15.71 -3.95
C SER A 430 -12.82 16.97 -3.10
N VAL A 431 -13.59 17.97 -3.53
CA VAL A 431 -13.77 19.23 -2.79
C VAL A 431 -14.40 18.97 -1.42
N ILE A 432 -15.45 18.15 -1.37
CA ILE A 432 -16.12 17.82 -0.11
C ILE A 432 -15.23 16.95 0.76
N GLY A 433 -14.62 15.90 0.20
CA GLY A 433 -13.77 14.99 0.98
C GLY A 433 -12.56 15.70 1.59
N VAL A 434 -11.81 16.47 0.79
CA VAL A 434 -10.68 17.25 1.29
C VAL A 434 -11.13 18.37 2.22
N GLY A 435 -12.20 19.09 1.86
CA GLY A 435 -12.75 20.19 2.68
C GLY A 435 -13.17 19.73 4.07
N LEU A 436 -13.92 18.63 4.17
CA LEU A 436 -14.32 18.06 5.47
C LEU A 436 -13.09 17.57 6.26
N THR A 437 -12.14 16.93 5.60
CA THR A 437 -10.92 16.45 6.28
C THR A 437 -10.10 17.60 6.86
N LEU A 438 -10.00 18.72 6.15
CA LEU A 438 -9.33 19.93 6.65
C LEU A 438 -10.13 20.58 7.78
N ALA A 439 -11.44 20.69 7.65
CA ALA A 439 -12.31 21.24 8.69
C ALA A 439 -12.26 20.43 10.00
N ASP A 440 -12.14 19.10 9.90
CA ASP A 440 -12.05 18.20 11.05
C ASP A 440 -10.61 18.06 11.60
N GLY A 441 -9.67 18.91 11.15
CA GLY A 441 -8.28 18.92 11.63
C GLY A 441 -7.51 17.66 11.25
N LEU A 442 -7.59 17.24 9.98
CA LEU A 442 -6.94 16.05 9.39
C LEU A 442 -7.36 14.73 10.05
N LYS A 443 -8.58 14.67 10.58
CA LYS A 443 -9.16 13.44 11.10
C LYS A 443 -9.85 12.66 9.96
N PRO A 444 -9.86 11.32 10.02
CA PRO A 444 -10.48 10.50 8.97
C PRO A 444 -12.01 10.38 9.09
N PHE A 445 -12.60 11.04 10.08
CA PHE A 445 -14.02 10.96 10.39
C PHE A 445 -14.66 12.32 10.41
N HIS A 446 -15.86 12.38 9.86
CA HIS A 446 -16.77 13.50 9.94
C HIS A 446 -18.02 13.11 10.71
N PHE A 447 -18.55 14.02 11.55
CA PHE A 447 -19.79 13.78 12.27
C PHE A 447 -20.98 14.11 11.36
N LEU A 448 -21.71 13.07 10.95
CA LEU A 448 -22.91 13.21 10.12
C LEU A 448 -24.16 13.18 10.98
N HIS A 449 -25.08 14.09 10.70
CA HIS A 449 -26.41 14.10 11.30
C HIS A 449 -27.47 14.17 10.18
N LEU A 450 -27.97 13.02 9.77
CA LEU A 450 -29.01 12.85 8.75
C LEU A 450 -30.19 12.08 9.35
N GLY A 451 -31.06 12.78 10.08
CA GLY A 451 -32.24 12.17 10.66
C GLY A 451 -31.94 10.93 11.52
N ILE A 452 -32.18 9.74 10.97
CA ILE A 452 -32.00 8.46 11.66
C ILE A 452 -30.50 8.10 11.83
N ILE A 453 -29.64 8.55 10.92
CA ILE A 453 -28.21 8.27 10.97
C ILE A 453 -27.51 9.45 11.63
N SER A 454 -27.05 9.25 12.87
CA SER A 454 -26.25 10.24 13.59
C SER A 454 -24.99 9.59 14.15
N GLY A 455 -23.82 10.11 13.76
CA GLY A 455 -22.54 9.59 14.25
C GLY A 455 -21.35 9.92 13.35
N ASN A 456 -20.18 9.53 13.83
CA ASN A 456 -18.95 9.66 13.04
C ASN A 456 -18.93 8.61 11.91
N ILE A 457 -18.67 9.06 10.69
CA ILE A 457 -18.46 8.19 9.52
C ILE A 457 -17.11 8.49 8.88
N SER A 458 -16.58 7.53 8.12
CA SER A 458 -15.38 7.75 7.31
C SER A 458 -15.65 8.84 6.27
N THR A 459 -14.87 9.93 6.32
CA THR A 459 -14.95 11.02 5.35
C THR A 459 -14.69 10.52 3.92
N ALA A 460 -13.77 9.57 3.78
CA ALA A 460 -13.42 8.93 2.51
C ALA A 460 -14.63 8.19 1.90
N LEU A 461 -15.35 7.40 2.70
CA LEU A 461 -16.53 6.67 2.24
C LEU A 461 -17.67 7.64 1.89
N PHE A 462 -17.92 8.63 2.73
CA PHE A 462 -18.98 9.61 2.50
C PHE A 462 -18.78 10.38 1.20
N SER A 463 -17.60 10.93 0.98
CA SER A 463 -17.28 11.68 -0.23
C SER A 463 -17.29 10.82 -1.50
N MET A 464 -16.86 9.54 -1.40
CA MET A 464 -16.97 8.61 -2.51
C MET A 464 -18.42 8.27 -2.86
N VAL A 465 -19.26 8.00 -1.86
CA VAL A 465 -20.69 7.70 -2.10
C VAL A 465 -21.37 8.90 -2.77
N LEU A 466 -21.08 10.10 -2.32
CA LEU A 466 -21.59 11.32 -2.95
C LEU A 466 -21.13 11.46 -4.39
N ASN A 467 -19.83 11.21 -4.66
CA ASN A 467 -19.28 11.15 -6.01
C ASN A 467 -20.06 10.15 -6.88
N CYS A 468 -20.24 8.90 -6.40
CA CYS A 468 -20.99 7.88 -7.13
C CYS A 468 -22.44 8.31 -7.44
N ILE A 469 -23.13 8.91 -6.47
CA ILE A 469 -24.49 9.41 -6.65
C ILE A 469 -24.55 10.47 -7.76
N ILE A 470 -23.63 11.43 -7.74
CA ILE A 470 -23.55 12.50 -8.75
C ILE A 470 -23.26 11.90 -10.13
N VAL A 471 -22.34 10.96 -10.23
CA VAL A 471 -22.02 10.27 -11.48
C VAL A 471 -23.26 9.56 -12.04
N LEU A 472 -23.99 8.84 -11.21
CA LEU A 472 -25.19 8.13 -11.64
C LEU A 472 -26.31 9.08 -12.07
N LEU A 473 -26.57 10.14 -11.30
CA LEU A 473 -27.60 11.15 -11.60
C LEU A 473 -27.30 11.87 -12.92
N ILE A 474 -26.08 12.36 -13.12
CA ILE A 474 -25.72 13.06 -14.35
C ILE A 474 -25.72 12.08 -15.55
N SER A 475 -25.24 10.85 -15.37
CA SER A 475 -25.25 9.85 -16.44
C SER A 475 -26.67 9.37 -16.78
N TRP A 476 -27.61 9.42 -15.84
CA TRP A 476 -29.03 9.18 -16.12
C TRP A 476 -29.63 10.28 -17.02
N ILE A 477 -29.28 11.55 -16.76
CA ILE A 477 -29.77 12.70 -17.55
C ILE A 477 -29.05 12.79 -18.90
N ARG A 478 -27.73 12.50 -18.91
CA ARG A 478 -26.87 12.57 -20.10
C ARG A 478 -26.07 11.26 -20.21
N PRO A 479 -26.68 10.21 -20.79
CA PRO A 479 -26.03 8.92 -20.90
C PRO A 479 -24.82 8.99 -21.84
N GLY A 480 -23.72 8.39 -21.41
CA GLY A 480 -22.52 8.18 -22.23
C GLY A 480 -22.64 6.95 -23.14
N HIS A 481 -21.54 6.63 -23.81
CA HIS A 481 -21.45 5.43 -24.65
C HIS A 481 -21.18 4.18 -23.80
N LEU A 482 -21.73 3.05 -24.23
CA LEU A 482 -21.33 1.74 -23.69
C LEU A 482 -19.85 1.48 -24.05
N PRO A 483 -19.12 0.69 -23.24
CA PRO A 483 -17.80 0.23 -23.63
C PRO A 483 -17.91 -0.51 -24.98
N GLU A 484 -17.19 -0.03 -26.00
CA GLU A 484 -17.06 -0.78 -27.23
C GLU A 484 -16.31 -2.08 -26.93
N ASN A 485 -16.93 -3.18 -27.28
CA ASN A 485 -16.28 -4.49 -27.26
C ASN A 485 -15.35 -4.54 -28.49
N LYS A 486 -14.23 -3.81 -28.45
CA LYS A 486 -13.20 -3.96 -29.46
C LYS A 486 -12.59 -5.33 -29.26
N ASN A 487 -12.96 -6.27 -30.13
CA ASN A 487 -12.26 -7.55 -30.25
C ASN A 487 -10.75 -7.23 -30.40
N PRO A 488 -9.88 -7.80 -29.54
CA PRO A 488 -8.45 -7.57 -29.66
C PRO A 488 -7.95 -8.17 -30.99
N HIS A 489 -7.35 -7.31 -31.80
CA HIS A 489 -6.47 -7.57 -32.95
C HIS A 489 -6.80 -8.70 -33.94
N PRO A 490 -7.06 -8.35 -35.22
CA PRO A 490 -7.08 -9.31 -36.32
C PRO A 490 -5.68 -9.81 -36.77
N HIS A 491 -4.60 -9.41 -36.06
CA HIS A 491 -3.22 -9.70 -36.52
C HIS A 491 -2.53 -10.89 -35.84
N ILE A 492 -3.20 -11.69 -35.00
CA ILE A 492 -2.59 -12.89 -34.36
C ILE A 492 -3.19 -14.21 -34.91
N GLN A 493 -3.96 -14.18 -36.00
CA GLN A 493 -4.51 -15.42 -36.59
C GLN A 493 -3.67 -16.05 -37.70
N GLU A 494 -2.50 -15.51 -38.11
CA GLU A 494 -1.73 -16.07 -39.24
C GLU A 494 -0.41 -16.78 -38.86
N GLU A 495 -0.07 -16.99 -37.60
CA GLU A 495 1.18 -17.75 -37.27
C GLU A 495 0.96 -19.10 -36.54
N THR A 496 -0.23 -19.68 -36.59
CA THR A 496 -0.46 -21.02 -35.99
C THR A 496 -0.63 -22.13 -37.04
N THR A 497 0.08 -22.06 -38.15
CA THR A 497 0.19 -23.21 -39.06
C THR A 497 1.63 -23.40 -39.45
N SER A 498 2.43 -24.07 -38.64
CA SER A 498 3.51 -24.99 -39.00
C SER A 498 4.41 -25.32 -37.79
N PHE A 499 3.91 -26.14 -36.87
CA PHE A 499 4.81 -27.02 -36.10
C PHE A 499 4.65 -28.43 -36.61
N PRO A 500 5.70 -29.05 -37.13
CA PRO A 500 5.66 -30.47 -37.48
C PRO A 500 5.55 -31.29 -36.21
N LEU A 501 4.59 -32.21 -36.20
CA LEU A 501 4.44 -33.23 -35.16
C LEU A 501 5.75 -34.02 -35.03
N ALA A 502 6.37 -33.94 -33.87
CA ALA A 502 7.49 -34.82 -33.51
C ALA A 502 6.94 -36.25 -33.40
N GLU A 503 7.52 -37.16 -34.15
CA GLU A 503 7.27 -38.61 -34.08
C GLU A 503 7.56 -39.15 -32.69
N PRO A 504 6.83 -40.17 -32.22
CA PRO A 504 7.11 -40.82 -30.95
C PRO A 504 8.35 -41.72 -31.09
N TYR A 505 9.34 -41.46 -30.26
CA TYR A 505 10.45 -42.42 -30.04
C TYR A 505 9.94 -43.60 -29.22
N MET A 506 10.07 -44.83 -29.81
CA MET A 506 9.97 -46.09 -29.10
C MET A 506 11.07 -46.23 -28.05
#